data_6639157cb2375a0652161c9d59490536
#
_entry.id   6639157cb2375a0652161c9d59490536
#
_cell.length_a   1.000
_cell.length_b   1.000
_cell.length_c   1.000
_cell.angle_alpha   90.00
_cell.angle_beta   90.00
_cell.angle_gamma   90.00
#
_symmetry.space_group_name_H-M   'P 1'
#
loop_
_entity.id
_entity.type
_entity.pdbx_description
1 polymer ?
#
loop_
_entity_poly.entity_id
_entity_poly.type
_entity_poly.pdbx_seq_one_letter_code
_entity_poly.pdbx_strand_id
1 'polypeptide(L)' 'MAKRIIKWFSVRRGYGFIEKEDGTEIFVHYTEIKMPGFKVLSPSDKVSFDIERSDRGSKAINVLKI' A
#
# COMPACT_ATOMS: atom_id res chain seq x y z
N MET A 1 -9.33 9.85 -0.07
CA MET A 1 -8.43 8.86 0.56
C MET A 1 -9.16 7.58 0.87
N ALA A 2 -8.62 6.46 0.45
CA ALA A 2 -9.14 5.16 0.83
C ALA A 2 -8.42 4.67 2.08
N LYS A 3 -9.10 3.83 2.87
CA LYS A 3 -8.54 3.21 4.06
C LYS A 3 -8.75 1.72 3.95
N ARG A 4 -7.66 0.96 3.97
CA ARG A 4 -7.70 -0.49 3.85
C ARG A 4 -6.55 -1.09 4.63
N ILE A 5 -6.53 -2.41 4.69
CA ILE A 5 -5.46 -3.12 5.38
C ILE A 5 -4.45 -3.67 4.38
N ILE A 6 -3.23 -3.81 4.85
CA ILE A 6 -2.16 -4.42 4.08
C ILE A 6 -2.40 -5.93 4.05
N LYS A 7 -2.40 -6.52 2.87
CA LYS A 7 -2.48 -7.97 2.71
C LYS A 7 -1.14 -8.61 3.03
N TRP A 8 -0.07 -8.09 2.43
CA TRP A 8 1.29 -8.47 2.77
C TRP A 8 2.25 -7.41 2.25
N PHE A 9 3.45 -7.39 2.80
CA PHE A 9 4.49 -6.47 2.39
C PHE A 9 5.85 -7.13 2.58
N SER A 10 6.72 -7.00 1.58
CA SER A 10 8.08 -7.52 1.64
C SER A 10 9.06 -6.38 1.84
N VAL A 11 9.61 -6.26 3.04
CA VAL A 11 10.63 -5.26 3.35
C VAL A 11 11.84 -5.45 2.45
N ARG A 12 12.18 -6.68 2.21
CA ARG A 12 13.35 -7.04 1.40
C ARG A 12 13.22 -6.60 -0.05
N ARG A 13 12.03 -6.76 -0.61
CA ARG A 13 11.75 -6.41 -2.00
C ARG A 13 11.25 -4.97 -2.15
N GLY A 14 10.79 -4.36 -1.06
CA GLY A 14 10.33 -2.99 -1.05
C GLY A 14 8.94 -2.78 -1.61
N TYR A 15 8.10 -3.81 -1.66
CA TYR A 15 6.72 -3.66 -2.14
C TYR A 15 5.79 -4.66 -1.49
N GLY A 16 4.50 -4.43 -1.68
CA GLY A 16 3.47 -5.31 -1.19
C GLY A 16 2.14 -5.01 -1.84
N PHE A 17 1.07 -5.49 -1.21
CA PHE A 17 -0.28 -5.32 -1.73
C PHE A 17 -1.25 -4.94 -0.63
N ILE A 18 -2.19 -4.07 -1.00
CA ILE A 18 -3.31 -3.67 -0.17
C ILE A 18 -4.53 -4.41 -0.70
N GLU A 19 -5.31 -5.02 0.19
CA GLU A 19 -6.54 -5.71 -0.20
C GLU A 19 -7.71 -4.74 -0.22
N LYS A 20 -8.43 -4.70 -1.34
CA LYS A 20 -9.63 -3.88 -1.49
C LYS A 20 -10.87 -4.64 -1.03
N GLU A 21 -11.99 -3.92 -0.88
CA GLU A 21 -13.26 -4.50 -0.45
C GLU A 21 -13.76 -5.61 -1.36
N ASP A 22 -13.50 -5.50 -2.65
CA ASP A 22 -13.96 -6.46 -3.64
C ASP A 22 -13.03 -7.66 -3.79
N GLY A 23 -12.00 -7.75 -2.93
CA GLY A 23 -11.04 -8.84 -2.97
C GLY A 23 -9.88 -8.63 -3.94
N THR A 24 -9.88 -7.54 -4.69
CA THR A 24 -8.74 -7.23 -5.57
C THR A 24 -7.58 -6.65 -4.77
N GLU A 25 -6.40 -6.65 -5.37
CA GLU A 25 -5.18 -6.16 -4.74
C GLU A 25 -4.69 -4.91 -5.43
N ILE A 26 -4.14 -3.99 -4.64
CA ILE A 26 -3.50 -2.77 -5.16
C ILE A 26 -2.03 -2.84 -4.78
N PHE A 27 -1.16 -2.67 -5.77
CA PHE A 27 0.28 -2.64 -5.57
C PHE A 27 0.68 -1.42 -4.76
N VAL A 28 1.58 -1.59 -3.80
CA VAL A 28 2.17 -0.50 -3.02
C VAL A 28 3.68 -0.69 -2.99
N HIS A 29 4.41 0.38 -3.34
CA HIS A 29 5.87 0.39 -3.31
C HIS A 29 6.35 1.27 -2.16
N TYR A 30 7.49 0.92 -1.55
CA TYR A 30 7.99 1.66 -0.40
C TYR A 30 8.21 3.15 -0.67
N THR A 31 8.49 3.52 -1.93
CA THR A 31 8.68 4.92 -2.30
C THR A 31 7.40 5.74 -2.13
N GLU A 32 6.26 5.10 -2.09
CA GLU A 32 4.96 5.77 -1.92
C GLU A 32 4.51 5.83 -0.47
N ILE A 33 5.27 5.24 0.43
CA ILE A 33 4.96 5.29 1.86
C ILE A 33 5.49 6.58 2.43
N LYS A 34 4.58 7.45 2.88
CA LYS A 34 4.92 8.80 3.33
C LYS A 34 5.01 8.87 4.85
N MET A 35 5.88 8.04 5.42
CA MET A 35 6.12 7.99 6.86
C MET A 35 7.59 8.33 7.16
N PRO A 36 7.87 9.02 8.27
CA PRO A 36 9.25 9.20 8.69
C PRO A 36 9.83 7.87 9.19
N GLY A 37 11.12 7.68 9.02
CA GLY A 37 11.81 6.49 9.50
C GLY A 37 11.67 5.30 8.58
N PHE A 38 11.55 4.11 9.15
CA PHE A 38 11.41 2.88 8.38
C PHE A 38 10.09 2.82 7.64
N LYS A 39 10.17 2.61 6.33
CA LYS A 39 8.99 2.50 5.48
C LYS A 39 8.57 1.03 5.39
N VAL A 40 8.16 0.49 6.52
CA VAL A 40 7.79 -0.92 6.67
C VAL A 40 6.31 -1.02 7.01
N LEU A 41 5.62 -1.90 6.29
CA LEU A 41 4.23 -2.23 6.56
C LEU A 41 4.15 -3.71 6.88
N SER A 42 3.24 -4.06 7.78
CA SER A 42 3.01 -5.45 8.16
C SER A 42 1.62 -5.88 7.75
N PRO A 43 1.39 -7.19 7.53
CA PRO A 43 0.03 -7.68 7.26
C PRO A 43 -0.93 -7.20 8.34
N SER A 44 -2.13 -6.82 7.92
CA SER A 44 -3.20 -6.27 8.77
C SER A 44 -2.99 -4.84 9.25
N ASP A 45 -1.90 -4.18 8.90
CA ASP A 45 -1.74 -2.75 9.19
C ASP A 45 -2.77 -1.96 8.41
N LYS A 46 -3.38 -0.98 9.08
CA LYS A 46 -4.30 -0.06 8.43
C LYS A 46 -3.52 1.08 7.79
N VAL A 47 -3.86 1.40 6.57
CA VAL A 47 -3.24 2.49 5.84
C VAL A 47 -4.30 3.33 5.14
N SER A 48 -3.99 4.62 4.95
CA SER A 48 -4.74 5.48 4.06
C SER A 48 -3.88 5.70 2.82
N PHE A 49 -4.53 5.84 1.67
CA PHE A 49 -3.81 5.98 0.41
C PHE A 49 -4.71 6.54 -0.67
N ASP A 50 -4.10 7.00 -1.74
CA ASP A 50 -4.78 7.37 -2.97
C ASP A 50 -4.46 6.32 -4.02
N ILE A 51 -5.28 6.25 -5.05
CA ILE A 51 -5.10 5.28 -6.13
C ILE A 51 -4.66 6.02 -7.38
N GLU A 52 -3.59 5.54 -7.99
CA GLU A 52 -3.15 6.02 -9.29
C GLU A 52 -3.32 4.88 -10.29
N ARG A 53 -4.04 5.15 -11.37
CA ARG A 53 -4.27 4.17 -12.43
C ARG A 53 -3.26 4.35 -13.55
N SER A 54 -2.79 3.23 -14.07
CA SER A 54 -1.85 3.22 -15.19
C SER A 54 -2.20 2.06 -16.11
N ASP A 55 -1.49 1.96 -17.23
CA ASP A 55 -1.69 0.88 -18.20
C ASP A 55 -1.42 -0.50 -17.59
N ARG A 56 -0.65 -0.56 -16.52
CA ARG A 56 -0.32 -1.80 -15.83
C ARG A 56 -1.26 -2.13 -14.68
N GLY A 57 -2.27 -1.32 -14.45
CA GLY A 57 -3.21 -1.49 -13.36
C GLY A 57 -3.14 -0.35 -12.36
N SER A 58 -3.66 -0.59 -11.16
CA SER A 58 -3.72 0.44 -10.12
C SER A 58 -2.60 0.26 -9.11
N LYS A 59 -2.08 1.38 -8.61
CA LYS A 59 -1.11 1.37 -7.51
C LYS A 59 -1.53 2.37 -6.45
N ALA A 60 -1.11 2.11 -5.22
CA ALA A 60 -1.35 3.02 -4.10
C ALA A 60 -0.25 4.08 -4.07
N ILE A 61 -0.67 5.32 -3.84
CA ILE A 61 0.26 6.44 -3.68
C ILE A 61 -0.11 7.18 -2.39
N ASN A 62 0.82 7.97 -1.89
CA ASN A 62 0.63 8.75 -0.65
C ASN A 62 0.15 7.86 0.50
N VAL A 63 0.82 6.74 0.69
CA VAL A 63 0.43 5.75 1.70
C VAL A 63 0.88 6.19 3.08
N LEU A 64 -0.06 6.20 4.02
CA LEU A 64 0.20 6.56 5.41
C LEU A 64 -0.39 5.48 6.31
N LYS A 65 0.38 5.05 7.29
CA LYS A 65 -0.11 4.15 8.32
C LYS A 65 -0.97 4.92 9.31
N ILE A 66 -2.12 4.37 9.63
CA ILE A 66 -3.09 5.00 10.54
C ILE A 66 -3.37 4.14 11.77
#